data_4de831c4bce0a191b0c55c75f215dd9b
#
_entry.id   4de831c4bce0a191b0c55c75f215dd9b
#
_cell.length_a   1.000
_cell.length_b   1.000
_cell.length_c   1.000
_cell.angle_alpha   90.00
_cell.angle_beta   90.00
_cell.angle_gamma   90.00
#
_symmetry.space_group_name_H-M   'P 1'
#
loop_
_entity.id
_entity.type
_entity.pdbx_description
1 polymer ?
#
loop_
_entity_poly.entity_id
_entity_poly.type
_entity_poly.pdbx_seq_one_letter_code
_entity_poly.pdbx_strand_id
1 'polypeptide(L)'
;IHYLNEKEKREFAFLQAKLDGPQENSERFNPEEKEQAFSESNIDLPTYANRSRSDRRKEGQAKIKAPKVKKPKKKTGFRFKRIFTWLLALLLCVVVGMTFMFLKGFQSANSNNPKDAKAAQVEVFNGQDTRDGVNILILGTDGRIGQDSSETRTDSVMVLNVSGKDKKIKLVSFMRDNLVYIDGYSQVIDGQKQADHKLNLAYELGEQEGKQGAEMVRKVLKDNFDLDIKYYALVDFQAFATAIDTLFPDGVTIDAQFSTLNGVPVTEATVGDDLHATATESPTQTIRVGKQQMNGSTLLNYARFRDDDEGDYGRTRRQQQVMTAVLQQIKDPTKLFTGSEALGKVFAMTSTNLPYTFLLTNGLSVLEGAQNGIEKLTVPELGDWVDDYDVYGGQSLRVDQAAYQNKLAQMGLR
;
A
#
# COMPACT_ATOMS: atom_id res chain seq x y z
N ILE A 1 -32.80 12.58 -12.06
CA ILE A 1 -32.87 14.07 -11.90
C ILE A 1 -34.16 14.50 -11.13
N HIS A 2 -35.17 13.63 -10.97
CA HIS A 2 -36.42 13.98 -10.30
C HIS A 2 -36.38 13.94 -8.76
N TYR A 3 -35.27 13.51 -8.15
CA TYR A 3 -35.11 13.34 -6.69
C TYR A 3 -34.10 14.30 -6.05
N LEU A 4 -33.51 15.22 -6.81
CA LEU A 4 -32.56 16.19 -6.28
C LEU A 4 -33.28 17.45 -5.76
N ASN A 5 -32.87 17.94 -4.60
CA ASN A 5 -33.34 19.22 -4.07
C ASN A 5 -32.77 20.40 -4.88
N GLU A 6 -33.30 21.62 -4.67
CA GLU A 6 -32.92 22.80 -5.46
C GLU A 6 -31.45 23.22 -5.30
N LYS A 7 -30.80 22.86 -4.20
CA LYS A 7 -29.38 23.10 -3.96
C LYS A 7 -28.51 22.13 -4.77
N GLU A 8 -28.87 20.87 -4.77
CA GLU A 8 -28.19 19.82 -5.52
C GLU A 8 -28.36 20.02 -7.04
N LYS A 9 -29.49 20.48 -7.50
CA LYS A 9 -29.70 20.86 -8.90
C LYS A 9 -28.79 22.00 -9.33
N ARG A 10 -28.54 23.00 -8.47
CA ARG A 10 -27.60 24.11 -8.74
C ARG A 10 -26.15 23.65 -8.77
N GLU A 11 -25.76 22.78 -7.87
CA GLU A 11 -24.39 22.20 -7.86
C GLU A 11 -24.16 21.30 -9.06
N PHE A 12 -25.13 20.49 -9.45
CA PHE A 12 -25.05 19.66 -10.65
C PHE A 12 -24.94 20.51 -11.93
N ALA A 13 -25.73 21.57 -12.05
CA ALA A 13 -25.66 22.51 -13.17
C ALA A 13 -24.30 23.25 -13.23
N PHE A 14 -23.73 23.62 -12.08
CA PHE A 14 -22.40 24.23 -12.00
C PHE A 14 -21.28 23.27 -12.42
N LEU A 15 -21.35 22.01 -12.01
CA LEU A 15 -20.38 20.98 -12.41
C LEU A 15 -20.49 20.65 -13.90
N GLN A 16 -21.71 20.61 -14.46
CA GLN A 16 -21.95 20.37 -15.86
C GLN A 16 -21.44 21.53 -16.73
N ALA A 17 -21.64 22.79 -16.33
CA ALA A 17 -21.09 23.96 -16.98
C ALA A 17 -19.55 24.02 -16.93
N LYS A 18 -18.92 23.39 -15.95
CA LYS A 18 -17.46 23.29 -15.82
C LYS A 18 -16.87 22.20 -16.71
N LEU A 19 -17.66 21.19 -17.08
CA LEU A 19 -17.30 20.13 -18.03
C LEU A 19 -17.48 20.58 -19.50
N ASP A 20 -18.45 21.48 -19.73
CA ASP A 20 -18.78 22.03 -21.06
C ASP A 20 -18.04 23.34 -21.40
N GLY A 21 -16.97 23.68 -20.67
CA GLY A 21 -16.11 24.84 -20.94
C GLY A 21 -15.43 24.74 -22.30
N PRO A 22 -15.15 25.90 -22.97
CA PRO A 22 -14.76 25.94 -24.36
C PRO A 22 -13.50 25.13 -24.63
N GLN A 23 -13.60 24.18 -25.56
CA GLN A 23 -12.45 23.52 -26.16
C GLN A 23 -11.63 24.56 -26.91
N GLU A 24 -10.46 24.88 -26.40
CA GLU A 24 -9.45 25.60 -27.20
C GLU A 24 -9.09 24.77 -28.45
N ASN A 25 -9.29 25.37 -29.60
CA ASN A 25 -8.95 24.82 -30.90
C ASN A 25 -7.47 24.44 -30.93
N SER A 26 -7.19 23.16 -31.08
CA SER A 26 -5.87 22.67 -31.48
C SER A 26 -5.64 23.06 -32.95
N GLU A 27 -4.97 24.18 -33.21
CA GLU A 27 -4.42 24.49 -34.52
C GLU A 27 -3.42 23.41 -34.93
N ARG A 28 -3.68 22.83 -36.09
CA ARG A 28 -2.82 21.84 -36.75
C ARG A 28 -1.46 22.47 -37.01
N PHE A 29 -0.43 21.97 -36.39
CA PHE A 29 0.95 22.27 -36.71
C PHE A 29 1.29 21.67 -38.07
N ASN A 30 1.62 22.55 -39.04
CA ASN A 30 2.05 22.17 -40.39
C ASN A 30 3.59 22.02 -40.39
N PRO A 31 4.18 20.85 -40.77
CA PRO A 31 5.62 20.62 -40.70
C PRO A 31 6.46 21.40 -41.72
N GLU A 32 5.87 22.10 -42.67
CA GLU A 32 6.61 22.73 -43.79
C GLU A 32 7.21 24.12 -43.49
N GLU A 33 6.92 24.75 -42.34
CA GLU A 33 7.48 26.10 -42.02
C GLU A 33 8.85 26.10 -41.33
N LYS A 34 9.50 24.95 -41.11
CA LYS A 34 10.83 24.89 -40.48
C LYS A 34 12.02 24.90 -41.47
N GLU A 35 11.81 24.85 -42.74
CA GLU A 35 12.90 24.87 -43.73
C GLU A 35 13.27 26.27 -44.28
N GLN A 36 12.54 27.32 -43.98
CA GLN A 36 12.83 28.68 -44.50
C GLN A 36 13.54 29.64 -43.52
N ALA A 37 13.87 29.20 -42.31
CA ALA A 37 14.50 30.07 -41.32
C ALA A 37 16.03 29.84 -41.13
N PHE A 38 16.68 29.07 -42.02
CA PHE A 38 18.12 28.76 -41.93
C PHE A 38 18.99 29.17 -43.11
N SER A 39 18.56 30.12 -43.90
CA SER A 39 19.33 30.59 -45.07
C SER A 39 19.67 32.07 -45.05
N GLU A 40 20.04 32.64 -43.93
CA GLU A 40 20.71 33.95 -43.92
C GLU A 40 21.44 34.18 -42.61
N SER A 41 22.68 33.65 -42.50
CA SER A 41 23.71 34.27 -41.72
C SER A 41 25.07 33.98 -42.36
N ASN A 42 25.55 34.96 -43.16
CA ASN A 42 26.91 35.04 -43.67
C ASN A 42 27.92 35.00 -42.51
N ILE A 43 28.74 33.97 -42.45
CA ILE A 43 29.98 33.98 -41.69
C ILE A 43 31.11 33.89 -42.71
N ASP A 44 31.85 35.01 -42.89
CA ASP A 44 33.09 35.12 -43.64
C ASP A 44 34.14 34.18 -43.13
N LEU A 45 34.59 33.26 -43.97
CA LEU A 45 35.76 32.45 -43.74
C LEU A 45 36.98 33.13 -44.39
N PRO A 46 38.12 33.32 -43.73
CA PRO A 46 39.28 33.95 -44.33
C PRO A 46 39.95 33.01 -45.35
N THR A 47 40.12 33.53 -46.54
CA THR A 47 40.79 32.93 -47.70
C THR A 47 42.27 32.79 -47.45
N TYR A 48 42.82 31.59 -47.45
CA TYR A 48 44.26 31.37 -47.52
C TYR A 48 44.79 31.54 -48.93
N ALA A 49 45.60 32.59 -49.14
CA ALA A 49 46.29 32.84 -50.36
C ALA A 49 47.44 31.85 -50.59
N ASN A 50 47.44 31.23 -51.75
CA ASN A 50 48.58 30.50 -52.32
C ASN A 50 49.79 31.41 -52.45
N ARG A 51 50.92 31.04 -51.89
CA ARG A 51 52.25 31.55 -52.27
C ARG A 51 53.16 30.43 -52.73
N SER A 52 53.62 30.65 -53.94
CA SER A 52 54.53 29.80 -54.72
C SER A 52 55.91 29.59 -54.12
N ARG A 53 56.42 28.46 -54.50
CA ARG A 53 57.83 28.01 -54.37
C ARG A 53 58.85 29.05 -54.92
N SER A 54 59.84 29.42 -54.16
CA SER A 54 61.23 29.44 -54.56
C SER A 54 62.17 29.89 -53.41
N ASP A 55 63.27 29.21 -53.34
CA ASP A 55 64.62 29.59 -52.95
C ASP A 55 65.22 29.19 -51.58
N ARG A 56 66.09 28.20 -51.77
CA ARG A 56 67.49 28.09 -51.30
C ARG A 56 67.79 27.85 -49.83
N ARG A 57 68.29 26.62 -49.72
CA ARG A 57 69.53 26.19 -48.98
C ARG A 57 70.14 27.19 -47.99
N LYS A 58 70.14 26.80 -46.73
CA LYS A 58 71.36 26.85 -45.91
C LYS A 58 71.36 25.68 -44.89
N GLU A 59 72.44 24.94 -44.93
CA GLU A 59 72.74 23.83 -44.00
C GLU A 59 72.84 24.34 -42.58
N GLY A 60 72.12 23.68 -41.69
CA GLY A 60 72.26 23.84 -40.24
C GLY A 60 71.93 22.51 -39.57
N GLN A 61 72.95 21.85 -39.04
CA GLN A 61 72.88 20.58 -38.33
C GLN A 61 71.86 20.70 -37.16
N ALA A 62 70.71 20.12 -37.31
CA ALA A 62 69.75 19.97 -36.23
C ALA A 62 69.89 18.61 -35.57
N LYS A 63 70.31 18.59 -34.30
CA LYS A 63 70.40 17.42 -33.44
C LYS A 63 68.99 16.73 -33.37
N ILE A 64 68.97 15.51 -33.86
CA ILE A 64 67.76 14.65 -33.76
C ILE A 64 67.55 14.34 -32.27
N LYS A 65 66.56 14.97 -31.66
CA LYS A 65 66.06 14.59 -30.34
C LYS A 65 65.15 13.33 -30.51
N ALA A 66 65.62 12.23 -29.92
CA ALA A 66 64.89 10.99 -29.87
C ALA A 66 63.45 11.20 -29.36
N PRO A 67 62.40 10.52 -29.94
CA PRO A 67 61.00 10.66 -29.51
C PRO A 67 60.86 10.21 -28.06
N LYS A 68 60.36 11.09 -27.19
CA LYS A 68 60.00 10.72 -25.81
C LYS A 68 58.91 9.66 -25.87
N VAL A 69 59.27 8.43 -25.53
CA VAL A 69 58.34 7.33 -25.30
C VAL A 69 57.39 7.77 -24.17
N LYS A 70 56.13 8.02 -24.53
CA LYS A 70 55.05 8.30 -23.54
C LYS A 70 54.89 7.03 -22.68
N LYS A 71 55.25 7.11 -21.40
CA LYS A 71 55.00 6.03 -20.46
C LYS A 71 53.50 5.70 -20.50
N PRO A 72 53.11 4.42 -20.54
CA PRO A 72 51.68 4.03 -20.57
C PRO A 72 50.96 4.57 -19.34
N LYS A 73 49.91 5.30 -19.54
CA LYS A 73 49.03 5.76 -18.43
C LYS A 73 48.52 4.52 -17.68
N LYS A 74 48.93 4.39 -16.43
CA LYS A 74 48.41 3.35 -15.53
C LYS A 74 46.89 3.41 -15.56
N LYS A 75 46.23 2.36 -16.04
CA LYS A 75 44.80 2.21 -16.06
C LYS A 75 44.25 2.30 -14.62
N THR A 76 43.41 3.27 -14.37
CA THR A 76 42.75 3.55 -13.07
C THR A 76 41.71 2.48 -12.66
N GLY A 77 41.81 1.25 -13.16
CA GLY A 77 40.87 0.16 -12.85
C GLY A 77 40.90 -0.34 -11.40
N PHE A 78 41.92 0.10 -10.60
CA PHE A 78 42.05 -0.38 -9.22
C PHE A 78 41.17 0.36 -8.20
N ARG A 79 40.75 1.58 -8.51
CA ARG A 79 39.88 2.36 -7.60
C ARG A 79 38.42 1.92 -7.64
N PHE A 80 37.92 1.50 -8.81
CA PHE A 80 36.54 1.07 -8.96
C PHE A 80 36.20 -0.20 -8.14
N LYS A 81 37.12 -1.19 -8.14
CA LYS A 81 36.95 -2.41 -7.33
C LYS A 81 36.91 -2.10 -5.83
N ARG A 82 37.77 -1.17 -5.36
CA ARG A 82 37.75 -0.77 -3.93
C ARG A 82 36.47 -0.04 -3.53
N ILE A 83 35.98 0.89 -4.36
CA ILE A 83 34.70 1.58 -4.12
C ILE A 83 33.59 0.57 -4.10
N PHE A 84 33.53 -0.35 -5.05
CA PHE A 84 32.52 -1.41 -5.10
C PHE A 84 32.55 -2.32 -3.86
N THR A 85 33.75 -2.72 -3.40
CA THR A 85 33.86 -3.53 -2.16
C THR A 85 33.42 -2.76 -0.92
N TRP A 86 33.70 -1.46 -0.82
CA TRP A 86 33.24 -0.62 0.28
C TRP A 86 31.72 -0.44 0.26
N LEU A 87 31.11 -0.26 -0.92
CA LEU A 87 29.65 -0.19 -1.08
C LEU A 87 28.99 -1.52 -0.72
N LEU A 88 29.57 -2.63 -1.12
CA LEU A 88 29.08 -3.97 -0.76
C LEU A 88 29.19 -4.21 0.75
N ALA A 89 30.29 -3.81 1.38
CA ALA A 89 30.48 -3.91 2.83
C ALA A 89 29.47 -3.02 3.58
N LEU A 90 29.22 -1.80 3.11
CA LEU A 90 28.20 -0.90 3.67
C LEU A 90 26.80 -1.53 3.57
N LEU A 91 26.44 -2.06 2.40
CA LEU A 91 25.16 -2.74 2.19
C LEU A 91 25.01 -3.94 3.14
N LEU A 92 26.05 -4.74 3.29
CA LEU A 92 26.07 -5.87 4.23
C LEU A 92 25.86 -5.40 5.67
N CYS A 93 26.50 -4.31 6.10
CA CYS A 93 26.32 -3.74 7.43
C CYS A 93 24.87 -3.28 7.65
N VAL A 94 24.22 -2.67 6.65
CA VAL A 94 22.83 -2.27 6.72
C VAL A 94 21.93 -3.48 6.87
N VAL A 95 22.10 -4.53 6.06
CA VAL A 95 21.31 -5.77 6.15
C VAL A 95 21.49 -6.46 7.50
N VAL A 96 22.71 -6.56 8.01
CA VAL A 96 22.98 -7.13 9.34
C VAL A 96 22.32 -6.29 10.43
N GLY A 97 22.41 -4.95 10.34
CA GLY A 97 21.77 -4.05 11.29
C GLY A 97 20.23 -4.19 11.29
N MET A 98 19.61 -4.27 10.12
CA MET A 98 18.15 -4.51 9.99
C MET A 98 17.75 -5.86 10.57
N THR A 99 18.50 -6.92 10.27
CA THR A 99 18.25 -8.26 10.83
C THR A 99 18.38 -8.27 12.35
N PHE A 100 19.40 -7.60 12.89
CA PHE A 100 19.56 -7.44 14.34
C PHE A 100 18.37 -6.72 14.98
N MET A 101 17.89 -5.62 14.39
CA MET A 101 16.74 -4.89 14.89
C MET A 101 15.45 -5.72 14.80
N PHE A 102 15.27 -6.49 13.72
CA PHE A 102 14.16 -7.43 13.60
C PHE A 102 14.18 -8.47 14.73
N LEU A 103 15.31 -9.13 14.98
CA LEU A 103 15.45 -10.12 16.05
C LEU A 103 15.23 -9.50 17.43
N LYS A 104 15.73 -8.27 17.66
CA LYS A 104 15.49 -7.52 18.88
C LYS A 104 14.00 -7.27 19.11
N GLY A 105 13.28 -6.82 18.07
CA GLY A 105 11.84 -6.61 18.13
C GLY A 105 11.08 -7.90 18.42
N PHE A 106 11.40 -8.98 17.72
CA PHE A 106 10.82 -10.30 17.91
C PHE A 106 11.02 -10.83 19.34
N GLN A 107 12.24 -10.73 19.86
CA GLN A 107 12.54 -11.16 21.23
C GLN A 107 11.85 -10.28 22.28
N SER A 108 11.81 -8.97 22.06
CA SER A 108 11.16 -8.02 22.97
C SER A 108 9.67 -8.29 23.13
N ALA A 109 8.97 -8.60 22.03
CA ALA A 109 7.56 -8.94 22.07
C ALA A 109 7.31 -10.28 22.77
N ASN A 110 8.15 -11.29 22.53
CA ASN A 110 8.04 -12.59 23.18
C ASN A 110 8.34 -12.54 24.69
N SER A 111 9.26 -11.68 25.13
CA SER A 111 9.62 -11.55 26.56
C SER A 111 8.59 -10.78 27.39
N ASN A 112 7.83 -9.89 26.75
CA ASN A 112 6.81 -9.07 27.40
C ASN A 112 5.41 -9.70 27.32
N ASN A 113 5.27 -10.84 26.64
CA ASN A 113 4.00 -11.53 26.56
C ASN A 113 3.68 -12.18 27.93
N PRO A 114 2.45 -12.00 28.47
CA PRO A 114 1.99 -12.77 29.61
C PRO A 114 2.13 -14.27 29.31
N LYS A 115 2.41 -15.09 30.32
CA LYS A 115 2.65 -16.53 30.16
C LYS A 115 1.55 -17.30 29.43
N ASP A 116 0.40 -16.67 29.20
CA ASP A 116 -0.78 -17.23 28.52
C ASP A 116 -0.93 -16.78 27.05
N ALA A 117 -0.13 -15.85 26.57
CA ALA A 117 -0.14 -15.48 25.16
C ALA A 117 0.65 -16.54 24.37
N LYS A 118 -0.06 -17.49 23.79
CA LYS A 118 0.53 -18.44 22.83
C LYS A 118 1.12 -17.61 21.68
N ALA A 119 2.38 -17.87 21.34
CA ALA A 119 2.96 -17.34 20.12
C ALA A 119 2.01 -17.62 18.97
N ALA A 120 1.70 -16.60 18.15
CA ALA A 120 0.78 -16.75 17.05
C ALA A 120 1.26 -17.91 16.16
N GLN A 121 0.40 -18.91 15.98
CA GLN A 121 0.73 -20.05 15.14
C GLN A 121 0.54 -19.62 13.68
N VAL A 122 1.55 -19.86 12.86
CA VAL A 122 1.41 -19.66 11.41
C VAL A 122 0.41 -20.69 10.89
N GLU A 123 -0.67 -20.20 10.28
CA GLU A 123 -1.69 -21.05 9.66
C GLU A 123 -1.17 -21.67 8.36
N VAL A 124 -1.76 -22.80 7.97
CA VAL A 124 -1.56 -23.35 6.61
C VAL A 124 -2.17 -22.36 5.61
N PHE A 125 -1.36 -21.87 4.70
CA PHE A 125 -1.78 -20.90 3.68
C PHE A 125 -1.18 -21.27 2.32
N ASN A 126 -2.04 -21.62 1.37
CA ASN A 126 -1.64 -22.06 0.02
C ASN A 126 -1.56 -20.85 -0.91
N GLY A 127 -0.61 -19.97 -0.63
CA GLY A 127 -0.42 -18.74 -1.38
C GLY A 127 -0.12 -18.97 -2.86
N GLN A 128 -0.66 -18.10 -3.71
CA GLN A 128 -0.51 -18.15 -5.17
C GLN A 128 0.13 -16.85 -5.67
N ASP A 129 1.01 -16.99 -6.68
CA ASP A 129 1.66 -15.85 -7.32
C ASP A 129 0.65 -15.08 -8.17
N THR A 130 0.74 -13.74 -8.11
CA THR A 130 -0.06 -12.82 -8.90
C THR A 130 0.61 -12.52 -10.24
N ARG A 131 -0.16 -12.09 -11.25
CA ARG A 131 0.37 -11.72 -12.57
C ARG A 131 1.23 -10.46 -12.53
N ASP A 132 0.87 -9.51 -11.65
CA ASP A 132 1.57 -8.25 -11.50
C ASP A 132 1.69 -7.85 -10.03
N GLY A 133 2.93 -7.66 -9.58
CA GLY A 133 3.21 -7.41 -8.17
C GLY A 133 2.96 -8.62 -7.27
N VAL A 134 2.69 -8.35 -6.00
CA VAL A 134 2.43 -9.35 -4.97
C VAL A 134 1.23 -8.91 -4.14
N ASN A 135 0.17 -9.73 -4.13
CA ASN A 135 -0.98 -9.53 -3.27
C ASN A 135 -0.73 -10.11 -1.88
N ILE A 136 -0.94 -9.28 -0.87
CA ILE A 136 -0.83 -9.61 0.56
C ILE A 136 -2.20 -9.39 1.18
N LEU A 137 -2.79 -10.43 1.76
CA LEU A 137 -4.03 -10.35 2.52
C LEU A 137 -3.75 -9.80 3.92
N ILE A 138 -4.41 -8.72 4.30
CA ILE A 138 -4.34 -8.14 5.62
C ILE A 138 -5.69 -8.34 6.28
N LEU A 139 -5.70 -9.09 7.39
CA LEU A 139 -6.88 -9.37 8.18
C LEU A 139 -6.77 -8.67 9.53
N GLY A 140 -7.73 -7.83 9.85
CA GLY A 140 -7.85 -7.22 11.17
C GLY A 140 -8.87 -8.01 11.99
N THR A 141 -8.45 -8.51 13.15
CA THR A 141 -9.32 -9.27 14.05
C THR A 141 -9.56 -8.50 15.34
N ASP A 142 -10.74 -8.72 15.91
CA ASP A 142 -11.12 -8.19 17.22
C ASP A 142 -10.74 -9.14 18.37
N GLY A 143 -9.95 -10.18 18.09
CA GLY A 143 -9.51 -11.17 19.05
C GLY A 143 -8.84 -10.52 20.26
N ARG A 144 -9.37 -10.82 21.46
CA ARG A 144 -8.79 -10.37 22.73
C ARG A 144 -7.86 -11.44 23.28
N ILE A 145 -6.87 -11.03 24.05
CA ILE A 145 -5.95 -11.95 24.73
C ILE A 145 -6.77 -12.96 25.57
N GLY A 146 -6.61 -14.26 25.28
CA GLY A 146 -7.33 -15.35 25.94
C GLY A 146 -8.68 -15.75 25.34
N GLN A 147 -9.14 -15.07 24.28
CA GLN A 147 -10.30 -15.51 23.51
C GLN A 147 -9.92 -16.65 22.56
N ASP A 148 -10.84 -17.62 22.35
CA ASP A 148 -10.60 -18.67 21.34
C ASP A 148 -10.74 -18.06 19.94
N SER A 149 -9.79 -18.35 19.05
CA SER A 149 -9.80 -17.85 17.67
C SER A 149 -11.03 -18.31 16.88
N SER A 150 -11.63 -19.45 17.26
CA SER A 150 -12.86 -19.98 16.64
C SER A 150 -14.11 -19.11 16.83
N GLU A 151 -14.07 -18.14 17.76
CA GLU A 151 -15.13 -17.16 17.99
C GLU A 151 -14.77 -15.76 17.43
N THR A 152 -13.61 -15.64 16.81
CA THR A 152 -13.10 -14.36 16.31
C THR A 152 -13.53 -14.14 14.87
N ARG A 153 -14.03 -12.94 14.58
CA ARG A 153 -14.36 -12.49 13.22
C ARG A 153 -13.35 -11.47 12.72
N THR A 154 -13.24 -11.39 11.40
CA THR A 154 -12.46 -10.33 10.79
C THR A 154 -13.35 -9.10 10.56
N ASP A 155 -12.99 -8.00 11.21
CA ASP A 155 -13.65 -6.71 11.00
C ASP A 155 -13.07 -5.94 9.81
N SER A 156 -11.86 -6.30 9.40
CA SER A 156 -11.16 -5.70 8.25
C SER A 156 -10.59 -6.78 7.35
N VAL A 157 -10.96 -6.75 6.08
CA VAL A 157 -10.43 -7.60 5.03
C VAL A 157 -9.86 -6.70 3.93
N MET A 158 -8.54 -6.68 3.81
CA MET A 158 -7.85 -5.84 2.82
C MET A 158 -6.87 -6.67 2.00
N VAL A 159 -6.67 -6.27 0.75
CA VAL A 159 -5.59 -6.78 -0.10
C VAL A 159 -4.67 -5.63 -0.47
N LEU A 160 -3.40 -5.76 -0.10
CA LEU A 160 -2.34 -4.83 -0.45
C LEU A 160 -1.53 -5.43 -1.60
N ASN A 161 -1.52 -4.77 -2.76
CA ASN A 161 -0.64 -5.13 -3.87
C ASN A 161 0.57 -4.21 -3.89
N VAL A 162 1.76 -4.80 -3.93
CA VAL A 162 3.04 -4.10 -3.96
C VAL A 162 3.94 -4.64 -5.06
N SER A 163 4.94 -3.86 -5.43
CA SER A 163 5.95 -4.26 -6.43
C SER A 163 5.39 -4.55 -7.82
N GLY A 164 4.25 -3.95 -8.18
CA GLY A 164 3.71 -4.00 -9.53
C GLY A 164 4.55 -3.23 -10.55
N LYS A 165 4.33 -3.50 -11.85
CA LYS A 165 5.08 -2.88 -12.96
C LYS A 165 4.89 -1.36 -13.03
N ASP A 166 3.72 -0.87 -12.61
CA ASP A 166 3.39 0.56 -12.51
C ASP A 166 4.05 1.25 -11.32
N LYS A 167 4.72 0.48 -10.45
CA LYS A 167 5.43 0.96 -9.25
C LYS A 167 4.53 1.77 -8.31
N LYS A 168 3.27 1.44 -8.24
CA LYS A 168 2.31 1.99 -7.28
C LYS A 168 1.92 0.95 -6.25
N ILE A 169 1.41 1.42 -5.11
CA ILE A 169 0.74 0.57 -4.15
C ILE A 169 -0.76 0.58 -4.47
N LYS A 170 -1.39 -0.58 -4.41
CA LYS A 170 -2.85 -0.71 -4.54
C LYS A 170 -3.41 -1.28 -3.25
N LEU A 171 -4.43 -0.64 -2.72
CA LEU A 171 -5.09 -1.02 -1.48
C LEU A 171 -6.57 -1.24 -1.77
N VAL A 172 -7.01 -2.50 -1.68
CA VAL A 172 -8.40 -2.89 -1.86
C VAL A 172 -8.96 -3.32 -0.53
N SER A 173 -10.07 -2.71 -0.09
CA SER A 173 -10.81 -3.09 1.12
C SER A 173 -12.11 -3.76 0.72
N PHE A 174 -12.38 -4.92 1.30
CA PHE A 174 -13.65 -5.63 1.13
C PHE A 174 -14.51 -5.41 2.36
N MET A 175 -15.72 -4.91 2.16
CA MET A 175 -16.65 -4.74 3.27
C MET A 175 -17.04 -6.12 3.83
N ARG A 176 -17.02 -6.24 5.15
CA ARG A 176 -17.24 -7.50 5.86
C ARG A 176 -18.61 -8.12 5.60
N ASP A 177 -19.61 -7.28 5.28
CA ASP A 177 -21.00 -7.67 5.06
C ASP A 177 -21.30 -8.02 3.58
N ASN A 178 -20.30 -8.05 2.70
CA ASN A 178 -20.46 -8.54 1.33
C ASN A 178 -20.98 -9.97 1.31
N LEU A 179 -22.03 -10.22 0.53
CA LEU A 179 -22.45 -11.58 0.22
C LEU A 179 -21.46 -12.26 -0.71
N VAL A 180 -21.00 -13.43 -0.28
CA VAL A 180 -20.03 -14.25 -0.97
C VAL A 180 -20.47 -15.72 -0.99
N TYR A 181 -19.99 -16.45 -1.99
CA TYR A 181 -20.03 -17.89 -1.99
C TYR A 181 -18.88 -18.43 -1.13
N ILE A 182 -19.19 -19.35 -0.21
CA ILE A 182 -18.21 -20.07 0.60
C ILE A 182 -18.35 -21.54 0.29
N ASP A 183 -17.30 -22.13 -0.30
CA ASP A 183 -17.29 -23.54 -0.70
C ASP A 183 -17.52 -24.46 0.52
N GLY A 184 -18.40 -25.46 0.37
CA GLY A 184 -18.80 -26.34 1.46
C GLY A 184 -19.89 -25.80 2.39
N TYR A 185 -20.23 -24.50 2.33
CA TYR A 185 -21.25 -23.86 3.18
C TYR A 185 -22.37 -23.21 2.38
N SER A 186 -22.04 -22.54 1.29
CA SER A 186 -23.03 -21.88 0.43
C SER A 186 -23.76 -22.85 -0.47
N GLN A 187 -25.00 -22.52 -0.84
CA GLN A 187 -25.82 -23.32 -1.72
C GLN A 187 -25.31 -23.27 -3.17
N VAL A 188 -25.54 -24.39 -3.87
CA VAL A 188 -25.37 -24.46 -5.32
C VAL A 188 -26.73 -24.85 -5.91
N ILE A 189 -27.37 -23.94 -6.64
CA ILE A 189 -28.69 -24.13 -7.24
C ILE A 189 -28.50 -24.20 -8.75
N ASP A 190 -28.96 -25.29 -9.36
CA ASP A 190 -28.83 -25.54 -10.82
C ASP A 190 -27.37 -25.35 -11.35
N GLY A 191 -26.40 -25.75 -10.53
CA GLY A 191 -24.97 -25.61 -10.86
C GLY A 191 -24.42 -24.18 -10.66
N GLN A 192 -25.23 -23.24 -10.19
CA GLN A 192 -24.80 -21.87 -9.91
C GLN A 192 -24.47 -21.67 -8.43
N LYS A 193 -23.26 -21.19 -8.14
CA LYS A 193 -22.80 -20.81 -6.80
C LYS A 193 -23.62 -19.63 -6.29
N GLN A 194 -24.20 -19.75 -5.10
CA GLN A 194 -24.99 -18.69 -4.49
C GLN A 194 -24.11 -17.88 -3.52
N ALA A 195 -24.07 -16.56 -3.68
CA ALA A 195 -23.48 -15.65 -2.71
C ALA A 195 -24.51 -15.39 -1.60
N ASP A 196 -24.45 -16.17 -0.53
CA ASP A 196 -25.46 -16.24 0.52
C ASP A 196 -24.91 -16.13 1.95
N HIS A 197 -23.60 -15.97 2.11
CA HIS A 197 -22.94 -15.76 3.40
C HIS A 197 -22.17 -14.44 3.42
N LYS A 198 -22.00 -13.85 4.60
CA LYS A 198 -21.15 -12.65 4.77
C LYS A 198 -19.68 -13.02 4.69
N LEU A 199 -18.86 -12.13 4.11
CA LEU A 199 -17.42 -12.34 3.94
C LEU A 199 -16.70 -12.56 5.28
N ASN A 200 -17.07 -11.84 6.36
CA ASN A 200 -16.44 -11.99 7.66
C ASN A 200 -16.65 -13.37 8.31
N LEU A 201 -17.68 -14.09 7.92
CA LEU A 201 -17.94 -15.46 8.38
C LEU A 201 -16.88 -16.43 7.86
N ALA A 202 -16.27 -16.17 6.70
CA ALA A 202 -15.26 -17.04 6.12
C ALA A 202 -14.07 -17.30 7.06
N TYR A 203 -13.63 -16.27 7.80
CA TYR A 203 -12.55 -16.43 8.77
C TYR A 203 -12.97 -17.34 9.93
N GLU A 204 -14.11 -17.08 10.53
CA GLU A 204 -14.67 -17.86 11.64
C GLU A 204 -14.80 -19.34 11.26
N LEU A 205 -15.39 -19.64 10.08
CA LEU A 205 -15.52 -21.01 9.59
C LEU A 205 -14.17 -21.69 9.38
N GLY A 206 -13.19 -20.99 8.80
CA GLY A 206 -11.85 -21.53 8.62
C GLY A 206 -11.12 -21.81 9.94
N GLU A 207 -11.36 -21.00 10.98
CA GLU A 207 -10.83 -21.24 12.32
C GLU A 207 -11.45 -22.49 12.96
N GLN A 208 -12.74 -22.69 12.76
CA GLN A 208 -13.46 -23.90 13.23
C GLN A 208 -13.02 -25.16 12.49
N GLU A 209 -12.63 -25.05 11.22
CA GLU A 209 -12.12 -26.18 10.39
C GLU A 209 -10.64 -26.50 10.60
N GLY A 210 -10.05 -26.15 11.70
CA GLY A 210 -8.66 -26.52 12.02
C GLY A 210 -7.69 -25.34 11.95
N LYS A 211 -8.16 -24.15 12.31
CA LYS A 211 -7.37 -22.91 12.39
C LYS A 211 -6.78 -22.50 11.03
N GLN A 212 -7.64 -22.44 10.04
CA GLN A 212 -7.33 -22.06 8.67
C GLN A 212 -8.13 -20.80 8.23
N GLY A 213 -8.35 -19.86 9.14
CA GLY A 213 -9.16 -18.67 8.88
C GLY A 213 -8.65 -17.84 7.70
N ALA A 214 -7.35 -17.56 7.67
CA ALA A 214 -6.74 -16.82 6.56
C ALA A 214 -6.82 -17.56 5.22
N GLU A 215 -6.65 -18.90 5.24
CA GLU A 215 -6.76 -19.73 4.02
C GLU A 215 -8.21 -19.77 3.50
N MET A 216 -9.21 -19.84 4.39
CA MET A 216 -10.61 -19.80 3.99
C MET A 216 -10.95 -18.46 3.33
N VAL A 217 -10.53 -17.33 3.93
CA VAL A 217 -10.73 -16.00 3.32
C VAL A 217 -10.03 -15.89 1.96
N ARG A 218 -8.80 -16.44 1.83
CA ARG A 218 -8.10 -16.50 0.54
C ARG A 218 -8.90 -17.23 -0.53
N LYS A 219 -9.45 -18.42 -0.19
CA LYS A 219 -10.28 -19.21 -1.11
C LYS A 219 -11.53 -18.44 -1.51
N VAL A 220 -12.21 -17.83 -0.55
CA VAL A 220 -13.42 -17.02 -0.80
C VAL A 220 -13.12 -15.83 -1.73
N LEU A 221 -12.01 -15.13 -1.52
CA LEU A 221 -11.60 -14.03 -2.41
C LEU A 221 -11.22 -14.53 -3.80
N LYS A 222 -10.63 -15.74 -3.91
CA LYS A 222 -10.38 -16.37 -5.21
C LYS A 222 -11.66 -16.75 -5.92
N ASP A 223 -12.59 -17.40 -5.22
CA ASP A 223 -13.83 -17.93 -5.82
C ASP A 223 -14.79 -16.81 -6.27
N ASN A 224 -14.87 -15.71 -5.52
CA ASN A 224 -15.82 -14.63 -5.80
C ASN A 224 -15.23 -13.49 -6.62
N PHE A 225 -13.94 -13.16 -6.41
CA PHE A 225 -13.28 -12.00 -7.04
C PHE A 225 -12.11 -12.38 -7.94
N ASP A 226 -11.79 -13.69 -8.06
CA ASP A 226 -10.66 -14.25 -8.84
C ASP A 226 -9.31 -13.62 -8.47
N LEU A 227 -9.08 -13.37 -7.17
CA LEU A 227 -7.84 -12.83 -6.65
C LEU A 227 -6.87 -13.94 -6.26
N ASP A 228 -5.66 -13.90 -6.81
CA ASP A 228 -4.54 -14.70 -6.34
C ASP A 228 -3.80 -13.94 -5.24
N ILE A 229 -3.61 -14.58 -4.09
CA ILE A 229 -3.00 -13.98 -2.90
C ILE A 229 -1.82 -14.84 -2.47
N LYS A 230 -0.65 -14.22 -2.32
CA LYS A 230 0.59 -14.94 -2.01
C LYS A 230 0.87 -15.03 -0.52
N TYR A 231 0.64 -13.95 0.21
CA TYR A 231 0.95 -13.86 1.62
C TYR A 231 -0.25 -13.33 2.40
N TYR A 232 -0.24 -13.58 3.72
CA TYR A 232 -1.19 -12.99 4.63
C TYR A 232 -0.50 -12.40 5.86
N ALA A 233 -1.18 -11.47 6.51
CA ALA A 233 -0.85 -10.95 7.83
C ALA A 233 -2.17 -10.78 8.62
N LEU A 234 -2.25 -11.49 9.74
CA LEU A 234 -3.35 -11.36 10.69
C LEU A 234 -2.91 -10.37 11.78
N VAL A 235 -3.62 -9.27 11.94
CA VAL A 235 -3.24 -8.18 12.85
C VAL A 235 -4.35 -7.98 13.87
N ASP A 236 -4.05 -8.25 15.12
CA ASP A 236 -4.91 -7.89 16.24
C ASP A 236 -4.67 -6.44 16.70
N PHE A 237 -5.50 -5.96 17.60
CA PHE A 237 -5.45 -4.59 18.10
C PHE A 237 -4.15 -4.25 18.81
N GLN A 238 -3.63 -5.18 19.62
CA GLN A 238 -2.40 -4.96 20.38
C GLN A 238 -1.17 -4.93 19.46
N ALA A 239 -1.12 -5.83 18.47
CA ALA A 239 -0.06 -5.87 17.48
C ALA A 239 -0.06 -4.60 16.64
N PHE A 240 -1.25 -4.13 16.21
CA PHE A 240 -1.38 -2.87 15.46
C PHE A 240 -0.83 -1.68 16.27
N ALA A 241 -1.32 -1.48 17.50
CA ALA A 241 -0.89 -0.37 18.33
C ALA A 241 0.62 -0.42 18.62
N THR A 242 1.15 -1.60 18.97
CA THR A 242 2.59 -1.79 19.23
C THR A 242 3.44 -1.51 17.99
N ALA A 243 2.98 -1.91 16.80
CA ALA A 243 3.68 -1.63 15.55
C ALA A 243 3.75 -0.12 15.26
N ILE A 244 2.61 0.57 15.41
CA ILE A 244 2.53 2.02 15.21
C ILE A 244 3.44 2.75 16.19
N ASP A 245 3.39 2.47 17.49
CA ASP A 245 4.21 3.13 18.51
C ASP A 245 5.70 2.86 18.31
N THR A 246 6.05 1.69 17.77
CA THR A 246 7.45 1.38 17.43
C THR A 246 7.93 2.11 16.19
N LEU A 247 7.10 2.17 15.13
CA LEU A 247 7.42 2.86 13.88
C LEU A 247 7.42 4.38 14.03
N PHE A 248 6.50 4.89 14.82
CA PHE A 248 6.22 6.32 14.97
C PHE A 248 6.13 6.67 16.46
N PRO A 249 7.28 6.81 17.17
CA PRO A 249 7.28 7.14 18.60
C PRO A 249 6.57 8.47 18.92
N ASP A 250 6.57 9.40 17.96
CA ASP A 250 5.86 10.69 18.07
C ASP A 250 4.42 10.63 17.53
N GLY A 251 3.95 9.44 17.15
CA GLY A 251 2.65 9.21 16.55
C GLY A 251 2.62 9.42 15.03
N VAL A 252 1.53 8.94 14.41
CA VAL A 252 1.23 9.12 12.98
C VAL A 252 0.47 10.41 12.77
N THR A 253 0.94 11.25 11.85
CA THR A 253 0.20 12.46 11.46
C THR A 253 -0.94 12.07 10.54
N ILE A 254 -2.17 12.38 10.94
CA ILE A 254 -3.39 12.11 10.18
C ILE A 254 -4.34 13.31 10.25
N ASP A 255 -5.09 13.53 9.18
CA ASP A 255 -6.17 14.52 9.13
C ASP A 255 -7.49 13.79 9.46
N ALA A 256 -7.84 13.76 10.75
CA ALA A 256 -8.99 13.02 11.22
C ALA A 256 -10.29 13.60 10.68
N GLN A 257 -11.12 12.73 10.12
CA GLN A 257 -12.40 13.09 9.52
C GLN A 257 -13.50 12.14 9.98
N PHE A 258 -14.60 12.72 10.36
CA PHE A 258 -15.85 12.02 10.66
C PHE A 258 -16.92 12.51 9.69
N SER A 259 -17.90 11.68 9.43
CA SER A 259 -19.11 12.09 8.76
C SER A 259 -20.01 12.88 9.72
N THR A 260 -21.23 13.17 9.32
CA THR A 260 -22.23 13.78 10.21
C THR A 260 -22.68 12.79 11.30
N LEU A 261 -23.12 13.33 12.43
CA LEU A 261 -23.86 12.59 13.46
C LEU A 261 -25.32 13.08 13.44
N ASN A 262 -26.26 12.20 13.07
CA ASN A 262 -27.67 12.55 12.86
C ASN A 262 -27.87 13.74 11.90
N GLY A 263 -27.13 13.76 10.80
CA GLY A 263 -27.16 14.82 9.79
C GLY A 263 -26.43 16.11 10.18
N VAL A 264 -25.78 16.19 11.36
CA VAL A 264 -25.07 17.39 11.85
C VAL A 264 -23.56 17.22 11.73
N PRO A 265 -22.85 18.14 11.06
CA PRO A 265 -21.38 18.12 11.03
C PRO A 265 -20.79 18.23 12.43
N VAL A 266 -19.72 17.45 12.68
CA VAL A 266 -19.08 17.41 13.99
C VAL A 266 -17.65 17.94 13.92
N THR A 267 -17.18 18.53 15.01
CA THR A 267 -15.79 19.01 15.18
C THR A 267 -14.96 18.02 15.98
N GLU A 268 -15.58 17.09 16.66
CA GLU A 268 -14.97 16.01 17.43
C GLU A 268 -15.92 14.84 17.58
N ALA A 269 -15.39 13.65 17.83
CA ALA A 269 -16.17 12.46 18.12
C ALA A 269 -15.63 11.75 19.37
N THR A 270 -16.52 11.20 20.18
CA THR A 270 -16.16 10.33 21.29
C THR A 270 -16.07 8.89 20.76
N VAL A 271 -14.92 8.28 20.90
CA VAL A 271 -14.63 6.93 20.40
C VAL A 271 -14.32 6.00 21.55
N GLY A 272 -14.68 4.72 21.43
CA GLY A 272 -14.32 3.69 22.42
C GLY A 272 -12.81 3.48 22.47
N ASP A 273 -12.27 3.20 23.66
CA ASP A 273 -10.88 2.81 23.86
C ASP A 273 -10.78 1.32 24.16
N ASP A 274 -10.79 0.55 23.08
CA ASP A 274 -10.93 -0.91 23.14
C ASP A 274 -9.71 -1.63 23.72
N LEU A 275 -8.51 -1.04 23.58
CA LEU A 275 -7.30 -1.62 24.18
C LEU A 275 -7.28 -1.54 25.71
N HIS A 276 -7.95 -0.56 26.28
CA HIS A 276 -8.05 -0.37 27.72
C HIS A 276 -9.40 -0.78 28.29
N ALA A 277 -10.30 -1.33 27.43
CA ALA A 277 -11.58 -1.86 27.88
C ALA A 277 -11.39 -3.11 28.75
N THR A 278 -12.14 -3.19 29.85
CA THR A 278 -12.20 -4.32 30.76
C THR A 278 -13.61 -4.91 30.78
N ALA A 279 -13.82 -6.01 31.49
CA ALA A 279 -15.14 -6.59 31.67
C ALA A 279 -16.15 -5.63 32.33
N THR A 280 -15.66 -4.65 33.11
CA THR A 280 -16.49 -3.72 33.88
C THR A 280 -16.40 -2.27 33.43
N GLU A 281 -15.41 -1.90 32.62
CA GLU A 281 -15.17 -0.54 32.17
C GLU A 281 -14.97 -0.49 30.66
N SER A 282 -15.67 0.45 30.03
CA SER A 282 -15.52 0.76 28.59
C SER A 282 -15.05 2.21 28.46
N PRO A 283 -13.75 2.47 28.61
CA PRO A 283 -13.21 3.81 28.50
C PRO A 283 -13.42 4.38 27.11
N THR A 284 -13.48 5.71 27.03
CA THR A 284 -13.63 6.44 25.77
C THR A 284 -12.60 7.55 25.69
N GLN A 285 -12.30 7.99 24.47
CA GLN A 285 -11.49 9.18 24.22
C GLN A 285 -12.17 10.09 23.20
N THR A 286 -11.83 11.38 23.23
CA THR A 286 -12.34 12.33 22.26
C THR A 286 -11.28 12.59 21.20
N ILE A 287 -11.66 12.42 19.93
CA ILE A 287 -10.81 12.72 18.77
C ILE A 287 -11.42 13.91 18.04
N ARG A 288 -10.62 14.96 17.82
CA ARG A 288 -11.03 16.16 17.09
C ARG A 288 -10.86 15.97 15.58
N VAL A 289 -11.71 16.65 14.82
CA VAL A 289 -11.53 16.78 13.36
C VAL A 289 -10.29 17.60 13.05
N GLY A 290 -9.55 17.21 12.01
CA GLY A 290 -8.39 17.94 11.52
C GLY A 290 -7.06 17.24 11.78
N LYS A 291 -5.99 17.91 11.37
CA LYS A 291 -4.64 17.38 11.39
C LYS A 291 -4.09 17.27 12.81
N GLN A 292 -3.70 16.07 13.20
CA GLN A 292 -3.14 15.76 14.51
C GLN A 292 -2.20 14.56 14.45
N GLN A 293 -1.45 14.33 15.52
CA GLN A 293 -0.65 13.10 15.71
C GLN A 293 -1.41 12.13 16.59
N MET A 294 -1.44 10.87 16.18
CA MET A 294 -2.09 9.79 16.91
C MET A 294 -1.09 8.68 17.20
N ASN A 295 -1.00 8.27 18.45
CA ASN A 295 -0.29 7.06 18.86
C ASN A 295 -1.07 5.80 18.42
N GLY A 296 -0.52 4.61 18.65
CA GLY A 296 -1.12 3.36 18.19
C GLY A 296 -2.53 3.12 18.69
N SER A 297 -2.80 3.38 19.99
CA SER A 297 -4.14 3.24 20.57
C SER A 297 -5.14 4.22 19.97
N THR A 298 -4.80 5.50 19.92
CA THR A 298 -5.69 6.53 19.35
C THR A 298 -5.97 6.28 17.86
N LEU A 299 -4.94 5.87 17.11
CA LEU A 299 -5.09 5.55 15.68
C LEU A 299 -5.98 4.33 15.45
N LEU A 300 -5.86 3.31 16.31
CA LEU A 300 -6.73 2.14 16.31
C LEU A 300 -8.19 2.52 16.56
N ASN A 301 -8.43 3.31 17.61
CA ASN A 301 -9.78 3.74 18.00
C ASN A 301 -10.42 4.60 16.90
N TYR A 302 -9.64 5.48 16.25
CA TYR A 302 -10.07 6.22 15.07
C TYR A 302 -10.46 5.30 13.90
N ALA A 303 -9.63 4.29 13.61
CA ALA A 303 -9.86 3.33 12.52
C ALA A 303 -11.10 2.45 12.75
N ARG A 304 -11.51 2.25 14.01
CA ARG A 304 -12.63 1.38 14.39
C ARG A 304 -13.96 2.09 14.55
N PHE A 305 -13.94 3.40 14.67
CA PHE A 305 -15.16 4.21 14.86
C PHE A 305 -16.18 3.98 13.72
N ARG A 306 -17.45 3.83 14.08
CA ARG A 306 -18.55 3.54 13.15
C ARG A 306 -19.89 4.19 13.53
N ASP A 307 -19.87 5.08 14.53
CA ASP A 307 -21.12 5.64 15.07
C ASP A 307 -21.51 6.97 14.37
N ASP A 308 -20.83 7.32 13.26
CA ASP A 308 -21.25 8.40 12.36
C ASP A 308 -22.22 7.88 11.29
N ASP A 309 -22.85 8.80 10.54
CA ASP A 309 -23.89 8.47 9.55
C ASP A 309 -23.39 7.62 8.37
N GLU A 310 -22.07 7.50 8.18
CA GLU A 310 -21.47 6.59 7.19
C GLU A 310 -21.30 5.15 7.73
N GLY A 311 -21.39 4.94 9.03
CA GLY A 311 -21.33 3.62 9.65
C GLY A 311 -20.13 2.78 9.25
N ASP A 312 -20.38 1.56 8.78
CA ASP A 312 -19.33 0.61 8.35
C ASP A 312 -18.53 1.11 7.13
N TYR A 313 -19.17 1.84 6.22
CA TYR A 313 -18.44 2.43 5.09
C TYR A 313 -17.46 3.50 5.56
N GLY A 314 -17.86 4.36 6.48
CA GLY A 314 -16.99 5.36 7.13
C GLY A 314 -15.82 4.69 7.87
N ARG A 315 -16.06 3.58 8.57
CA ARG A 315 -15.00 2.78 9.20
C ARG A 315 -13.98 2.28 8.16
N THR A 316 -14.44 1.68 7.07
CA THR A 316 -13.58 1.18 5.99
C THR A 316 -12.75 2.31 5.37
N ARG A 317 -13.35 3.48 5.15
CA ARG A 317 -12.67 4.67 4.66
C ARG A 317 -11.57 5.15 5.61
N ARG A 318 -11.84 5.19 6.94
CA ARG A 318 -10.86 5.54 7.97
C ARG A 318 -9.71 4.54 8.03
N GLN A 319 -9.99 3.25 7.92
CA GLN A 319 -8.96 2.21 7.85
C GLN A 319 -8.03 2.39 6.64
N GLN A 320 -8.57 2.69 5.46
CA GLN A 320 -7.77 3.02 4.27
C GLN A 320 -6.97 4.31 4.45
N GLN A 321 -7.53 5.31 5.14
CA GLN A 321 -6.84 6.56 5.45
C GLN A 321 -5.66 6.30 6.38
N VAL A 322 -5.85 5.53 7.44
CA VAL A 322 -4.80 5.13 8.38
C VAL A 322 -3.69 4.36 7.67
N MET A 323 -4.02 3.33 6.89
CA MET A 323 -3.04 2.57 6.11
C MET A 323 -2.26 3.48 5.17
N THR A 324 -2.93 4.39 4.49
CA THR A 324 -2.31 5.37 3.60
C THR A 324 -1.35 6.30 4.37
N ALA A 325 -1.76 6.82 5.52
CA ALA A 325 -0.94 7.71 6.35
C ALA A 325 0.33 6.99 6.84
N VAL A 326 0.21 5.74 7.29
CA VAL A 326 1.33 4.90 7.69
C VAL A 326 2.30 4.67 6.52
N LEU A 327 1.80 4.19 5.38
CA LEU A 327 2.62 3.92 4.20
C LEU A 327 3.31 5.19 3.66
N GLN A 328 2.64 6.34 3.73
CA GLN A 328 3.23 7.62 3.31
C GLN A 328 4.31 8.14 4.26
N GLN A 329 4.23 7.90 5.55
CA GLN A 329 5.16 8.41 6.55
C GLN A 329 6.35 7.46 6.82
N ILE A 330 6.27 6.21 6.36
CA ILE A 330 7.38 5.25 6.44
C ILE A 330 8.53 5.57 5.46
N LYS A 331 8.36 6.56 4.58
CA LYS A 331 9.33 6.97 3.52
C LYS A 331 10.69 7.43 4.05
N ASP A 332 10.80 7.77 5.33
CA ASP A 332 12.04 8.24 5.93
C ASP A 332 13.05 7.08 6.01
N PRO A 333 14.23 7.18 5.35
CA PRO A 333 15.25 6.13 5.42
C PRO A 333 15.72 5.81 6.85
N THR A 334 15.57 6.75 7.79
CA THR A 334 15.89 6.52 9.20
C THR A 334 14.95 5.48 9.84
N LYS A 335 13.75 5.30 9.25
CA LYS A 335 12.76 4.30 9.68
C LYS A 335 13.12 2.85 9.24
N LEU A 336 14.15 2.63 8.44
CA LEU A 336 14.55 1.26 8.04
C LEU A 336 14.86 0.36 9.26
N PHE A 337 15.54 0.90 10.25
CA PHE A 337 15.89 0.15 11.47
C PHE A 337 14.70 0.02 12.42
N THR A 338 14.00 1.11 12.71
CA THR A 338 12.78 1.08 13.56
C THR A 338 11.66 0.27 12.87
N GLY A 339 11.56 0.34 11.54
CA GLY A 339 10.68 -0.49 10.74
C GLY A 339 10.98 -1.98 10.89
N SER A 340 12.25 -2.37 10.85
CA SER A 340 12.64 -3.77 11.07
C SER A 340 12.33 -4.23 12.49
N GLU A 341 12.50 -3.39 13.51
CA GLU A 341 12.10 -3.69 14.89
C GLU A 341 10.58 -3.84 15.03
N ALA A 342 9.80 -2.92 14.45
CA ALA A 342 8.33 -2.99 14.46
C ALA A 342 7.83 -4.27 13.78
N LEU A 343 8.39 -4.61 12.62
CA LEU A 343 8.08 -5.85 11.93
C LEU A 343 8.42 -7.07 12.79
N GLY A 344 9.56 -7.07 13.49
CA GLY A 344 9.91 -8.13 14.42
C GLY A 344 8.85 -8.30 15.53
N LYS A 345 8.35 -7.21 16.09
CA LYS A 345 7.26 -7.24 17.09
C LYS A 345 5.95 -7.76 16.49
N VAL A 346 5.58 -7.27 15.31
CA VAL A 346 4.37 -7.76 14.60
C VAL A 346 4.47 -9.27 14.34
N PHE A 347 5.59 -9.74 13.81
CA PHE A 347 5.81 -11.17 13.56
C PHE A 347 5.74 -12.05 14.82
N ALA A 348 6.13 -11.51 15.97
CA ALA A 348 6.02 -12.22 17.24
C ALA A 348 4.58 -12.27 17.78
N MET A 349 3.75 -11.30 17.42
CA MET A 349 2.41 -11.10 17.97
C MET A 349 1.30 -11.55 17.01
N THR A 350 1.61 -11.74 15.72
CA THR A 350 0.60 -12.03 14.70
C THR A 350 0.94 -13.28 13.89
N SER A 351 -0.10 -13.96 13.39
CA SER A 351 0.07 -15.03 12.43
C SER A 351 0.34 -14.46 11.04
N THR A 352 1.44 -14.88 10.41
CA THR A 352 1.79 -14.45 9.03
C THR A 352 2.72 -15.47 8.37
N ASN A 353 2.53 -15.71 7.08
CA ASN A 353 3.47 -16.46 6.25
C ASN A 353 4.40 -15.56 5.42
N LEU A 354 4.36 -14.23 5.63
CA LEU A 354 5.22 -13.28 4.93
C LEU A 354 6.68 -13.48 5.36
N PRO A 355 7.60 -13.93 4.49
CA PRO A 355 8.98 -14.16 4.92
C PRO A 355 9.71 -12.81 5.12
N TYR A 356 10.56 -12.73 6.14
CA TYR A 356 11.37 -11.55 6.38
C TYR A 356 12.25 -11.18 5.17
N THR A 357 12.70 -12.18 4.41
CA THR A 357 13.46 -11.97 3.16
C THR A 357 12.67 -11.19 2.11
N PHE A 358 11.34 -11.36 2.06
CA PHE A 358 10.49 -10.57 1.16
C PHE A 358 10.57 -9.08 1.50
N LEU A 359 10.56 -8.73 2.78
CA LEU A 359 10.67 -7.35 3.24
C LEU A 359 12.02 -6.73 2.89
N LEU A 360 13.11 -7.51 3.03
CA LEU A 360 14.45 -7.07 2.66
C LEU A 360 14.60 -6.82 1.15
N THR A 361 13.98 -7.68 0.33
CA THR A 361 14.10 -7.60 -1.13
C THR A 361 13.13 -6.62 -1.76
N ASN A 362 11.92 -6.47 -1.19
CA ASN A 362 10.85 -5.64 -1.74
C ASN A 362 10.64 -4.31 -0.99
N GLY A 363 11.31 -4.10 0.15
CA GLY A 363 11.13 -2.90 0.96
C GLY A 363 11.39 -1.60 0.18
N LEU A 364 12.40 -1.56 -0.69
CA LEU A 364 12.65 -0.41 -1.55
C LEU A 364 11.53 -0.19 -2.58
N SER A 365 10.97 -1.25 -3.16
CA SER A 365 9.83 -1.15 -4.08
C SER A 365 8.57 -0.66 -3.38
N VAL A 366 8.36 -1.06 -2.13
CA VAL A 366 7.25 -0.55 -1.30
C VAL A 366 7.43 0.95 -1.02
N LEU A 367 8.64 1.38 -0.67
CA LEU A 367 8.96 2.80 -0.47
C LEU A 367 8.77 3.61 -1.76
N GLU A 368 9.25 3.11 -2.90
CA GLU A 368 9.05 3.73 -4.21
C GLU A 368 7.56 3.82 -4.55
N GLY A 369 6.82 2.72 -4.36
CA GLY A 369 5.38 2.68 -4.58
C GLY A 369 4.60 3.66 -3.72
N ALA A 370 4.97 3.82 -2.44
CA ALA A 370 4.37 4.82 -1.56
C ALA A 370 4.65 6.26 -2.00
N GLN A 371 5.75 6.51 -2.73
CA GLN A 371 6.06 7.82 -3.34
C GLN A 371 5.26 8.08 -4.61
N ASN A 372 5.05 7.05 -5.44
CA ASN A 372 4.35 7.14 -6.72
C ASN A 372 2.83 7.22 -6.57
N GLY A 373 2.32 6.95 -5.38
CA GLY A 373 0.91 7.05 -5.04
C GLY A 373 0.29 5.71 -4.64
N ILE A 374 -0.84 5.82 -3.96
CA ILE A 374 -1.61 4.67 -3.47
C ILE A 374 -2.99 4.72 -4.14
N GLU A 375 -3.25 3.73 -4.99
CA GLU A 375 -4.59 3.53 -5.58
C GLU A 375 -5.46 2.77 -4.58
N LYS A 376 -6.70 3.20 -4.43
CA LYS A 376 -7.64 2.64 -3.45
C LYS A 376 -8.91 2.19 -4.11
N LEU A 377 -9.45 1.08 -3.64
CA LEU A 377 -10.77 0.59 -4.01
C LEU A 377 -11.46 0.05 -2.74
N THR A 378 -12.73 0.36 -2.56
CA THR A 378 -13.59 -0.32 -1.59
C THR A 378 -14.56 -1.20 -2.37
N VAL A 379 -14.74 -2.43 -1.96
CA VAL A 379 -15.68 -3.38 -2.55
C VAL A 379 -16.79 -3.65 -1.55
N PRO A 380 -18.01 -3.17 -1.80
CA PRO A 380 -18.43 -2.30 -2.90
C PRO A 380 -18.00 -0.84 -2.73
N GLU A 381 -17.99 -0.07 -3.82
CA GLU A 381 -17.92 1.39 -3.76
C GLU A 381 -19.24 1.95 -3.22
N LEU A 382 -19.19 3.18 -2.73
CA LEU A 382 -20.37 3.81 -2.09
C LEU A 382 -21.59 3.82 -3.03
N GLY A 383 -22.65 3.14 -2.60
CA GLY A 383 -23.90 3.05 -3.35
C GLY A 383 -23.92 1.99 -4.46
N ASP A 384 -22.83 1.22 -4.64
CA ASP A 384 -22.71 0.19 -5.68
C ASP A 384 -23.03 -1.21 -5.11
N TRP A 385 -24.14 -1.32 -4.39
CA TRP A 385 -24.68 -2.58 -3.85
C TRP A 385 -26.20 -2.57 -3.82
N VAL A 386 -26.78 -3.75 -3.64
CA VAL A 386 -28.18 -3.95 -3.31
C VAL A 386 -28.26 -4.52 -1.90
N ASP A 387 -29.09 -3.91 -1.06
CA ASP A 387 -29.36 -4.46 0.29
C ASP A 387 -30.02 -5.83 0.16
N ASP A 388 -29.52 -6.80 0.92
CA ASP A 388 -29.97 -8.17 0.89
C ASP A 388 -29.77 -8.81 2.27
N TYR A 389 -30.08 -10.09 2.40
CA TYR A 389 -29.91 -10.85 3.63
C TYR A 389 -29.10 -12.10 3.40
N ASP A 390 -28.24 -12.45 4.36
CA ASP A 390 -27.57 -13.74 4.38
C ASP A 390 -28.55 -14.87 4.76
N VAL A 391 -28.07 -16.11 4.68
CA VAL A 391 -28.88 -17.31 5.03
C VAL A 391 -29.39 -17.31 6.48
N TYR A 392 -28.82 -16.48 7.35
CA TYR A 392 -29.21 -16.34 8.76
C TYR A 392 -30.14 -15.15 8.98
N GLY A 393 -30.51 -14.42 7.93
CA GLY A 393 -31.39 -13.24 8.00
C GLY A 393 -30.64 -11.96 8.44
N GLY A 394 -29.33 -11.94 8.41
CA GLY A 394 -28.51 -10.75 8.68
C GLY A 394 -28.43 -9.82 7.47
N GLN A 395 -28.61 -8.52 7.67
CA GLN A 395 -28.45 -7.51 6.61
C GLN A 395 -27.08 -7.62 5.95
N SER A 396 -27.02 -7.60 4.63
CA SER A 396 -25.85 -7.89 3.83
C SER A 396 -25.84 -7.07 2.55
N LEU A 397 -24.68 -7.02 1.87
CA LEU A 397 -24.47 -6.25 0.66
C LEU A 397 -24.31 -7.21 -0.52
N ARG A 398 -25.25 -7.21 -1.44
CA ARG A 398 -25.14 -7.94 -2.72
C ARG A 398 -24.47 -7.05 -3.75
N VAL A 399 -23.36 -7.56 -4.31
CA VAL A 399 -22.53 -6.82 -5.28
C VAL A 399 -22.45 -7.56 -6.61
N ASP A 400 -22.22 -6.83 -7.69
CA ASP A 400 -21.85 -7.42 -8.99
C ASP A 400 -20.38 -7.88 -8.95
N GLN A 401 -20.17 -9.14 -8.59
CA GLN A 401 -18.83 -9.72 -8.47
C GLN A 401 -18.06 -9.66 -9.81
N ALA A 402 -18.74 -9.83 -10.95
CA ALA A 402 -18.08 -9.78 -12.25
C ALA A 402 -17.59 -8.37 -12.59
N ALA A 403 -18.36 -7.34 -12.25
CA ALA A 403 -17.92 -5.95 -12.39
C ALA A 403 -16.68 -5.67 -11.54
N TYR A 404 -16.65 -6.12 -10.28
CA TYR A 404 -15.48 -5.96 -9.42
C TYR A 404 -14.27 -6.79 -9.86
N GLN A 405 -14.47 -8.00 -10.37
CA GLN A 405 -13.40 -8.76 -11.02
C GLN A 405 -12.74 -7.96 -12.15
N ASN A 406 -13.53 -7.25 -12.96
CA ASN A 406 -13.00 -6.39 -14.03
C ASN A 406 -12.26 -5.17 -13.48
N LYS A 407 -12.76 -4.49 -12.44
CA LYS A 407 -12.08 -3.38 -11.78
C LYS A 407 -10.72 -3.82 -11.20
N LEU A 408 -10.70 -4.96 -10.51
CA LEU A 408 -9.47 -5.55 -9.94
C LEU A 408 -8.44 -5.93 -11.02
N ALA A 409 -8.90 -6.44 -12.18
CA ALA A 409 -8.03 -6.71 -13.32
C ALA A 409 -7.44 -5.43 -13.91
N GLN A 410 -8.23 -4.36 -14.04
CA GLN A 410 -7.75 -3.04 -14.50
C GLN A 410 -6.70 -2.45 -13.57
N MET A 411 -6.83 -2.69 -12.27
CA MET A 411 -5.85 -2.29 -11.27
C MET A 411 -4.60 -3.21 -11.26
N GLY A 412 -4.60 -4.34 -11.96
CA GLY A 412 -3.49 -5.29 -11.99
C GLY A 412 -3.37 -6.22 -10.77
N LEU A 413 -4.44 -6.38 -9.98
CA LEU A 413 -4.44 -7.31 -8.84
C LEU A 413 -4.79 -8.75 -9.27
N ARG A 414 -5.33 -8.92 -10.47
CA ARG A 414 -5.84 -10.18 -11.01
C ARG A 414 -5.04 -10.66 -12.24
#